data_82906d5f96a1b4894c149f75ed404b96
#
_entry.id   82906d5f96a1b4894c149f75ed404b96
#
_cell.length_a   1.000
_cell.length_b   1.000
_cell.length_c   1.000
_cell.angle_alpha   90.00
_cell.angle_beta   90.00
_cell.angle_gamma   90.00
#
_symmetry.space_group_name_H-M   'P 1'
#
loop_
_entity.id
_entity.type
_entity.pdbx_description
1 polymer ?
#
loop_
_entity_poly.entity_id
_entity_poly.type
_entity_poly.pdbx_seq_one_letter_code
_entity_poly.pdbx_strand_id
1 'polypeptide(L)'
;ILILMTSDMYACTGIWLVSRDGSRVVARTMDHDGAAVLWGYVISPRGHDFCSRTPDGENGLRYNAVYGFVGIYADDEAFVVEGMNEAGLSAGLFRCAEHYDFDEYESSGSRRTLCSAQLVSWLLSQFSTIDQIKDALEHVDIVTLDDEDAVCWRIAEPNGKMSILEIIDGRPSFHDSWISLCDVYEDPEAARADFIRTSAEMRPTGTDSVMQAFH
;
A
#
# COMPACT_ATOMS: atom_id res chain seq x y z
N ILE A 1 -3.95 21.95 -35.29
CA ILE A 1 -4.17 22.18 -33.84
C ILE A 1 -3.96 20.82 -33.20
N LEU A 2 -2.78 20.63 -32.59
CA LEU A 2 -2.44 19.44 -31.81
C LEU A 2 -3.05 19.67 -30.43
N ILE A 3 -4.15 18.99 -30.14
CA ILE A 3 -4.68 18.90 -28.77
C ILE A 3 -3.77 17.94 -28.03
N LEU A 4 -2.82 18.49 -27.26
CA LEU A 4 -2.15 17.74 -26.22
C LEU A 4 -3.23 17.39 -25.18
N MET A 5 -3.71 16.16 -25.22
CA MET A 5 -4.39 15.56 -24.09
C MET A 5 -3.33 15.42 -23.00
N THR A 6 -3.30 16.37 -22.07
CA THR A 6 -2.61 16.15 -20.79
C THR A 6 -3.47 15.16 -20.05
N SER A 7 -3.16 13.88 -20.15
CA SER A 7 -3.61 12.93 -19.14
C SER A 7 -2.98 13.39 -17.84
N ASP A 8 -3.80 13.81 -16.91
CA ASP A 8 -3.36 14.10 -15.55
C ASP A 8 -2.77 12.78 -15.01
N MET A 9 -1.44 12.74 -14.90
CA MET A 9 -0.72 11.57 -14.45
C MET A 9 -0.66 11.61 -12.93
N TYR A 10 -1.46 10.75 -12.31
CA TYR A 10 -1.42 10.51 -10.87
C TYR A 10 -0.35 9.47 -10.58
N ALA A 11 0.68 9.83 -9.86
CA ALA A 11 1.79 8.94 -9.60
C ALA A 11 2.20 8.97 -8.12
N CYS A 12 1.68 8.04 -7.32
CA CYS A 12 2.29 7.73 -6.04
C CYS A 12 3.63 7.05 -6.28
N THR A 13 4.71 7.55 -5.69
CA THR A 13 6.03 6.93 -5.75
C THR A 13 6.43 6.40 -4.38
N GLY A 14 6.74 5.10 -4.29
CA GLY A 14 7.29 4.50 -3.09
C GLY A 14 8.79 4.26 -3.23
N ILE A 15 9.57 4.56 -2.20
CA ILE A 15 11.01 4.29 -2.17
C ILE A 15 11.39 3.49 -0.94
N TRP A 16 12.45 2.70 -1.09
CA TRP A 16 13.08 1.94 -0.04
C TRP A 16 14.54 2.31 0.06
N LEU A 17 14.96 2.70 1.26
CA LEU A 17 16.34 3.10 1.52
C LEU A 17 16.92 2.23 2.63
N VAL A 18 18.20 1.89 2.47
CA VAL A 18 19.00 1.25 3.53
C VAL A 18 20.09 2.23 3.94
N SER A 19 20.10 2.62 5.20
CA SER A 19 21.11 3.52 5.73
C SER A 19 22.45 2.78 5.98
N ARG A 20 23.51 3.53 6.26
CA ARG A 20 24.85 2.95 6.50
C ARG A 20 24.94 2.07 7.76
N ASP A 21 24.07 2.30 8.73
CA ASP A 21 23.97 1.51 9.96
C ASP A 21 23.08 0.28 9.81
N GLY A 22 22.52 0.06 8.61
CA GLY A 22 21.60 -1.04 8.30
C GLY A 22 20.13 -0.73 8.59
N SER A 23 19.81 0.45 9.10
CA SER A 23 18.41 0.88 9.27
C SER A 23 17.72 0.97 7.92
N ARG A 24 16.42 0.67 7.90
CA ARG A 24 15.61 0.69 6.70
C ARG A 24 14.56 1.78 6.81
N VAL A 25 14.43 2.55 5.76
CA VAL A 25 13.46 3.64 5.66
C VAL A 25 12.57 3.37 4.47
N VAL A 26 11.28 3.41 4.70
CA VAL A 26 10.26 3.40 3.66
C VAL A 26 9.69 4.80 3.58
N ALA A 27 9.61 5.35 2.38
CA ALA A 27 8.98 6.64 2.14
C ALA A 27 8.16 6.60 0.87
N ARG A 28 7.17 7.51 0.78
CA ARG A 28 6.34 7.64 -0.42
C ARG A 28 5.86 9.06 -0.61
N THR A 29 5.50 9.42 -1.84
CA THR A 29 4.62 10.53 -2.14
C THR A 29 3.17 10.05 -2.11
N MET A 30 2.26 10.96 -1.78
CA MET A 30 0.81 10.74 -1.87
C MET A 30 0.26 11.81 -2.80
N ASP A 31 0.22 11.50 -4.08
CA ASP A 31 -0.26 12.42 -5.10
C ASP A 31 -1.74 12.16 -5.34
N HIS A 32 -2.53 13.23 -5.29
CA HIS A 32 -3.98 13.18 -5.50
C HIS A 32 -4.41 14.23 -6.52
N ASP A 33 -5.44 13.97 -7.27
CA ASP A 33 -5.92 14.71 -8.47
C ASP A 33 -6.50 16.10 -8.23
N GLY A 34 -6.05 16.78 -7.19
CA GLY A 34 -6.50 18.14 -6.87
C GLY A 34 -7.83 18.20 -6.13
N ALA A 35 -8.50 17.07 -5.86
CA ALA A 35 -9.57 17.02 -4.89
C ALA A 35 -9.00 17.23 -3.48
N ALA A 36 -9.73 17.94 -2.62
CA ALA A 36 -9.33 18.11 -1.23
C ALA A 36 -9.53 16.80 -0.48
N VAL A 37 -8.44 16.08 -0.20
CA VAL A 37 -8.44 14.89 0.64
C VAL A 37 -8.17 15.27 2.09
N LEU A 38 -8.97 14.77 3.00
CA LEU A 38 -8.75 14.94 4.43
C LEU A 38 -7.74 13.89 4.91
N TRP A 39 -6.51 14.32 5.13
CA TRP A 39 -5.47 13.47 5.69
C TRP A 39 -5.47 13.52 7.21
N GLY A 40 -5.29 12.36 7.83
CA GLY A 40 -5.11 12.26 9.26
C GLY A 40 -4.26 11.05 9.62
N TYR A 41 -4.04 10.85 10.92
CA TYR A 41 -3.36 9.67 11.42
C TYR A 41 -4.25 8.95 12.44
N VAL A 42 -4.10 7.64 12.50
CA VAL A 42 -4.77 6.78 13.47
C VAL A 42 -3.74 6.00 14.26
N ILE A 43 -4.00 5.83 15.54
CA ILE A 43 -3.26 4.90 16.43
C ILE A 43 -4.25 3.84 16.89
N SER A 44 -4.05 2.62 16.41
CA SER A 44 -4.88 1.48 16.80
C SER A 44 -4.15 0.66 17.86
N PRO A 45 -4.72 0.48 19.08
CA PRO A 45 -4.13 -0.38 20.09
C PRO A 45 -4.38 -1.86 19.80
N ARG A 46 -3.61 -2.73 20.44
CA ARG A 46 -3.94 -4.17 20.51
C ARG A 46 -5.34 -4.38 21.06
N GLY A 47 -6.03 -5.40 20.56
CA GLY A 47 -7.38 -5.76 20.96
C GLY A 47 -8.47 -4.84 20.42
N HIS A 48 -8.14 -3.86 19.56
CA HIS A 48 -9.16 -3.07 18.88
C HIS A 48 -10.01 -3.96 17.95
N ASP A 49 -11.33 -3.79 18.02
CA ASP A 49 -12.28 -4.53 17.20
C ASP A 49 -12.46 -3.88 15.83
N PHE A 50 -12.28 -4.66 14.78
CA PHE A 50 -12.51 -4.24 13.42
C PHE A 50 -13.67 -5.00 12.78
N CYS A 51 -14.37 -4.34 11.89
CA CYS A 51 -15.35 -4.94 11.00
C CYS A 51 -15.16 -4.38 9.60
N SER A 52 -14.94 -5.24 8.63
CA SER A 52 -14.79 -4.80 7.26
C SER A 52 -16.12 -4.32 6.68
N ARG A 53 -16.04 -3.32 5.83
CA ARG A 53 -17.15 -2.87 5.00
C ARG A 53 -17.32 -3.80 3.80
N THR A 54 -18.53 -3.89 3.33
CA THR A 54 -18.91 -4.58 2.09
C THR A 54 -19.92 -3.71 1.35
N PRO A 55 -20.27 -4.01 0.10
CA PRO A 55 -21.33 -3.29 -0.61
C PRO A 55 -22.67 -3.24 0.15
N ASP A 56 -22.96 -4.21 1.03
CA ASP A 56 -24.17 -4.25 1.86
C ASP A 56 -24.02 -3.52 3.22
N GLY A 57 -22.85 -2.94 3.53
CA GLY A 57 -22.59 -2.21 4.77
C GLY A 57 -21.45 -2.81 5.63
N GLU A 58 -21.46 -2.53 6.94
CA GLU A 58 -20.42 -2.99 7.87
C GLU A 58 -20.68 -4.42 8.39
N ASN A 59 -20.60 -5.39 7.50
CA ASN A 59 -20.94 -6.80 7.81
C ASN A 59 -19.88 -7.81 7.33
N GLY A 60 -18.72 -7.33 6.87
CA GLY A 60 -17.61 -8.14 6.41
C GLY A 60 -16.84 -8.85 7.51
N LEU A 61 -15.58 -9.17 7.21
CA LEU A 61 -14.65 -9.83 8.12
C LEU A 61 -14.53 -9.08 9.44
N ARG A 62 -14.69 -9.79 10.56
CA ARG A 62 -14.49 -9.26 11.91
C ARG A 62 -13.21 -9.83 12.51
N TYR A 63 -12.40 -8.95 13.11
CA TYR A 63 -11.15 -9.36 13.74
C TYR A 63 -10.74 -8.38 14.85
N ASN A 64 -9.90 -8.88 15.77
CA ASN A 64 -9.31 -8.07 16.83
C ASN A 64 -7.84 -7.84 16.52
N ALA A 65 -7.35 -6.63 16.75
CA ALA A 65 -5.93 -6.31 16.53
C ALA A 65 -5.02 -7.15 17.43
N VAL A 66 -4.16 -7.95 16.82
CA VAL A 66 -3.07 -8.68 17.47
C VAL A 66 -1.93 -7.72 17.76
N TYR A 67 -1.65 -6.82 16.81
CA TYR A 67 -0.61 -5.79 16.91
C TYR A 67 -1.23 -4.40 16.93
N GLY A 68 -0.68 -3.52 17.78
CA GLY A 68 -0.95 -2.09 17.68
C GLY A 68 -0.20 -1.52 16.47
N PHE A 69 -0.79 -0.52 15.83
CA PHE A 69 -0.19 0.16 14.68
C PHE A 69 -0.47 1.66 14.67
N VAL A 70 0.36 2.38 13.95
CA VAL A 70 0.11 3.77 13.55
C VAL A 70 -0.06 3.80 12.03
N GLY A 71 -1.05 4.54 11.54
CA GLY A 71 -1.33 4.68 10.13
C GLY A 71 -1.74 6.09 9.74
N ILE A 72 -1.59 6.40 8.47
CA ILE A 72 -2.13 7.59 7.81
C ILE A 72 -3.37 7.16 7.05
N TYR A 73 -4.46 7.87 7.21
CA TYR A 73 -5.70 7.63 6.49
C TYR A 73 -6.04 8.76 5.52
N ALA A 74 -6.86 8.45 4.53
CA ALA A 74 -7.43 9.40 3.58
C ALA A 74 -8.96 9.42 3.74
N ASP A 75 -9.53 10.59 4.03
CA ASP A 75 -10.96 10.89 4.19
C ASP A 75 -11.68 10.17 5.34
N ASP A 76 -11.41 8.90 5.56
CA ASP A 76 -12.05 8.07 6.60
C ASP A 76 -10.98 7.29 7.39
N GLU A 77 -11.04 7.35 8.72
CA GLU A 77 -10.12 6.64 9.62
C GLU A 77 -10.07 5.12 9.40
N ALA A 78 -11.13 4.55 8.81
CA ALA A 78 -11.15 3.14 8.44
C ALA A 78 -10.27 2.83 7.22
N PHE A 79 -9.89 3.83 6.40
CA PHE A 79 -9.15 3.67 5.17
C PHE A 79 -7.69 4.10 5.33
N VAL A 80 -6.94 3.29 6.03
CA VAL A 80 -5.50 3.49 6.23
C VAL A 80 -4.77 3.21 4.93
N VAL A 81 -4.03 4.20 4.44
CA VAL A 81 -3.29 4.10 3.16
C VAL A 81 -1.80 3.83 3.33
N GLU A 82 -1.25 4.08 4.53
CA GLU A 82 0.16 3.82 4.85
C GLU A 82 0.30 3.64 6.35
N GLY A 83 1.16 2.73 6.82
CA GLY A 83 1.40 2.57 8.25
C GLY A 83 2.46 1.56 8.60
N MET A 84 2.67 1.43 9.92
CA MET A 84 3.59 0.47 10.51
C MET A 84 3.04 -0.04 11.83
N ASN A 85 3.22 -1.34 12.09
CA ASN A 85 2.86 -1.93 13.37
C ASN A 85 4.05 -2.05 14.32
N GLU A 86 3.77 -2.40 15.56
CA GLU A 86 4.78 -2.53 16.62
C GLU A 86 5.77 -3.69 16.41
N ALA A 87 5.47 -4.64 15.52
CA ALA A 87 6.41 -5.69 15.08
C ALA A 87 7.36 -5.20 13.98
N GLY A 88 7.17 -3.97 13.47
CA GLY A 88 7.98 -3.38 12.40
C GLY A 88 7.51 -3.74 10.99
N LEU A 89 6.39 -4.45 10.83
CA LEU A 89 5.78 -4.63 9.52
C LEU A 89 5.20 -3.30 9.07
N SER A 90 5.52 -2.88 7.83
CA SER A 90 4.90 -1.72 7.19
C SER A 90 4.11 -2.15 5.97
N ALA A 91 2.99 -1.47 5.74
CA ALA A 91 2.14 -1.69 4.57
C ALA A 91 1.62 -0.36 4.03
N GLY A 92 1.49 -0.26 2.72
CA GLY A 92 0.98 0.93 2.04
C GLY A 92 0.20 0.56 0.80
N LEU A 93 -0.90 1.26 0.55
CA LEU A 93 -1.74 1.15 -0.62
C LEU A 93 -1.23 2.11 -1.71
N PHE A 94 -1.17 1.63 -2.94
CA PHE A 94 -0.78 2.40 -4.13
C PHE A 94 -1.82 2.22 -5.22
N ARG A 95 -1.96 3.20 -6.09
CA ARG A 95 -2.65 3.01 -7.36
C ARG A 95 -1.70 2.32 -8.35
N CYS A 96 -2.24 1.42 -9.15
CA CYS A 96 -1.50 0.69 -10.17
C CYS A 96 -2.13 0.94 -11.54
N ALA A 97 -1.30 0.89 -12.61
CA ALA A 97 -1.74 1.26 -13.97
C ALA A 97 -2.62 0.19 -14.66
N GLU A 98 -2.65 -1.02 -14.14
CA GLU A 98 -3.40 -2.13 -14.74
C GLU A 98 -4.73 -2.35 -14.03
N HIS A 99 -5.73 -2.83 -14.76
CA HIS A 99 -7.00 -3.25 -14.20
C HIS A 99 -6.81 -4.57 -13.45
N TYR A 100 -7.16 -4.56 -12.18
CA TYR A 100 -7.21 -5.76 -11.35
C TYR A 100 -8.66 -6.17 -11.17
N ASP A 101 -8.98 -7.43 -11.47
CA ASP A 101 -10.30 -7.98 -11.23
C ASP A 101 -10.35 -8.50 -9.79
N PHE A 102 -11.06 -7.77 -8.93
CA PHE A 102 -11.41 -8.26 -7.59
C PHE A 102 -12.50 -9.33 -7.69
N ASP A 103 -12.67 -10.09 -6.62
CA ASP A 103 -13.79 -11.02 -6.51
C ASP A 103 -15.13 -10.28 -6.57
N GLU A 104 -16.13 -10.89 -7.25
CA GLU A 104 -17.50 -10.43 -7.14
C GLU A 104 -17.99 -10.63 -5.70
N TYR A 105 -18.58 -9.59 -5.14
CA TYR A 105 -19.12 -9.66 -3.79
C TYR A 105 -20.32 -10.60 -3.72
N GLU A 106 -20.25 -11.60 -2.85
CA GLU A 106 -21.36 -12.47 -2.50
C GLU A 106 -21.78 -12.26 -1.04
N SER A 107 -23.02 -11.80 -0.80
CA SER A 107 -23.54 -11.52 0.55
C SER A 107 -23.54 -12.76 1.47
N SER A 108 -23.63 -13.97 0.91
CA SER A 108 -23.53 -15.24 1.65
C SER A 108 -22.13 -15.49 2.23
N GLY A 109 -21.09 -14.91 1.61
CA GLY A 109 -19.67 -15.01 2.01
C GLY A 109 -19.18 -13.83 2.84
N SER A 110 -20.02 -12.85 3.18
CA SER A 110 -19.64 -11.56 3.79
C SER A 110 -18.69 -11.66 4.97
N ARG A 111 -18.80 -12.70 5.81
CA ARG A 111 -17.93 -12.90 7.00
C ARG A 111 -16.47 -13.16 6.69
N ARG A 112 -16.13 -13.48 5.44
CA ARG A 112 -14.74 -13.65 4.96
C ARG A 112 -14.32 -12.49 4.06
N THR A 113 -15.23 -11.57 3.79
CA THR A 113 -15.02 -10.46 2.88
C THR A 113 -14.28 -9.32 3.55
N LEU A 114 -13.19 -8.91 2.95
CA LEU A 114 -12.38 -7.77 3.34
C LEU A 114 -12.38 -6.72 2.22
N CYS A 115 -12.72 -5.49 2.58
CA CYS A 115 -12.64 -4.36 1.66
C CYS A 115 -11.18 -4.06 1.30
N SER A 116 -10.90 -3.87 0.01
CA SER A 116 -9.57 -3.50 -0.51
C SER A 116 -8.99 -2.27 0.17
N ALA A 117 -9.80 -1.23 0.40
CA ALA A 117 -9.41 -0.01 1.10
C ALA A 117 -9.06 -0.22 2.59
N GLN A 118 -9.51 -1.31 3.21
CA GLN A 118 -9.22 -1.67 4.61
C GLN A 118 -8.12 -2.72 4.75
N LEU A 119 -7.54 -3.17 3.63
CA LEU A 119 -6.51 -4.21 3.65
C LEU A 119 -5.27 -3.78 4.44
N VAL A 120 -4.82 -2.52 4.33
CA VAL A 120 -3.67 -2.02 5.10
C VAL A 120 -3.89 -2.16 6.61
N SER A 121 -5.07 -1.77 7.11
CA SER A 121 -5.43 -1.92 8.54
C SER A 121 -5.40 -3.38 8.99
N TRP A 122 -5.91 -4.28 8.16
CA TRP A 122 -5.90 -5.71 8.44
C TRP A 122 -4.48 -6.28 8.46
N LEU A 123 -3.66 -5.95 7.46
CA LEU A 123 -2.25 -6.37 7.40
C LEU A 123 -1.47 -5.93 8.63
N LEU A 124 -1.59 -4.66 9.01
CA LEU A 124 -0.86 -4.09 10.15
C LEU A 124 -1.34 -4.62 11.48
N SER A 125 -2.65 -4.88 11.63
CA SER A 125 -3.21 -5.35 12.90
C SER A 125 -3.04 -6.84 13.14
N GLN A 126 -2.88 -7.67 12.08
CA GLN A 126 -2.90 -9.12 12.22
C GLN A 126 -1.55 -9.79 12.11
N PHE A 127 -0.59 -9.22 11.35
CA PHE A 127 0.61 -9.94 10.92
C PHE A 127 1.91 -9.23 11.29
N SER A 128 2.98 -10.01 11.34
CA SER A 128 4.36 -9.52 11.49
C SER A 128 5.27 -9.94 10.34
N THR A 129 4.80 -10.85 9.47
CA THR A 129 5.58 -11.35 8.33
C THR A 129 4.71 -11.52 7.07
N ILE A 130 5.35 -11.41 5.91
CA ILE A 130 4.73 -11.62 4.59
C ILE A 130 4.23 -13.07 4.45
N ASP A 131 4.95 -14.03 5.01
CA ASP A 131 4.55 -15.44 4.92
C ASP A 131 3.22 -15.71 5.66
N GLN A 132 3.02 -15.10 6.84
CA GLN A 132 1.73 -15.15 7.54
C GLN A 132 0.59 -14.52 6.72
N ILE A 133 0.89 -13.43 5.99
CA ILE A 133 -0.08 -12.76 5.12
C ILE A 133 -0.48 -13.67 3.95
N LYS A 134 0.50 -14.32 3.32
CA LYS A 134 0.26 -15.27 2.22
C LYS A 134 -0.69 -16.38 2.64
N ASP A 135 -0.43 -17.00 3.79
CA ASP A 135 -1.27 -18.07 4.33
C ASP A 135 -2.70 -17.57 4.65
N ALA A 136 -2.83 -16.39 5.21
CA ALA A 136 -4.12 -15.84 5.61
C ALA A 136 -5.01 -15.43 4.42
N LEU A 137 -4.40 -14.91 3.36
CA LEU A 137 -5.11 -14.46 2.16
C LEU A 137 -5.76 -15.62 1.36
N GLU A 138 -5.34 -16.88 1.60
CA GLU A 138 -6.03 -18.04 1.03
C GLU A 138 -7.46 -18.22 1.57
N HIS A 139 -7.80 -17.53 2.66
CA HIS A 139 -9.06 -17.70 3.39
C HIS A 139 -9.91 -16.43 3.45
N VAL A 140 -9.53 -15.40 2.75
CA VAL A 140 -10.20 -14.08 2.74
C VAL A 140 -10.51 -13.68 1.31
N ASP A 141 -11.75 -13.26 1.08
CA ASP A 141 -12.22 -12.76 -0.20
C ASP A 141 -12.05 -11.23 -0.20
N ILE A 142 -11.23 -10.68 -1.10
CA ILE A 142 -10.99 -9.25 -1.19
C ILE A 142 -11.91 -8.64 -2.24
N VAL A 143 -12.72 -7.66 -1.82
CA VAL A 143 -13.65 -6.94 -2.70
C VAL A 143 -13.38 -5.45 -2.68
N THR A 144 -13.73 -4.77 -3.75
CA THR A 144 -13.77 -3.31 -3.81
C THR A 144 -15.17 -2.79 -3.52
N LEU A 145 -15.27 -1.55 -3.02
CA LEU A 145 -16.53 -0.84 -2.88
C LEU A 145 -16.86 -0.02 -4.14
N ASP A 146 -15.84 0.34 -4.91
CA ASP A 146 -15.94 1.13 -6.13
C ASP A 146 -15.25 0.39 -7.29
N ASP A 147 -15.88 0.35 -8.46
CA ASP A 147 -15.41 -0.40 -9.63
C ASP A 147 -14.15 0.20 -10.30
N GLU A 148 -13.62 1.32 -9.80
CA GLU A 148 -12.55 2.09 -10.46
C GLU A 148 -11.17 1.96 -9.81
N ASP A 149 -11.04 1.23 -8.70
CA ASP A 149 -9.79 1.20 -7.94
C ASP A 149 -8.84 0.08 -8.37
N ALA A 150 -7.97 0.38 -9.35
CA ALA A 150 -6.77 -0.43 -9.59
C ALA A 150 -5.75 -0.11 -8.49
N VAL A 151 -5.66 -0.97 -7.48
CA VAL A 151 -4.77 -0.78 -6.33
C VAL A 151 -3.88 -1.99 -6.08
N CYS A 152 -2.69 -1.73 -5.56
CA CYS A 152 -1.76 -2.74 -5.07
C CYS A 152 -1.20 -2.32 -3.71
N TRP A 153 -0.56 -3.25 -3.02
CA TRP A 153 -0.05 -3.00 -1.68
C TRP A 153 1.42 -3.37 -1.58
N ARG A 154 2.22 -2.42 -1.14
CA ARG A 154 3.59 -2.68 -0.68
C ARG A 154 3.55 -3.20 0.74
N ILE A 155 4.27 -4.28 1.00
CA ILE A 155 4.45 -4.86 2.33
C ILE A 155 5.95 -5.00 2.57
N ALA A 156 6.43 -4.56 3.74
CA ALA A 156 7.85 -4.65 4.08
C ALA A 156 8.05 -5.10 5.53
N GLU A 157 8.97 -6.03 5.73
CA GLU A 157 9.40 -6.54 7.02
C GLU A 157 10.65 -5.80 7.54
N PRO A 158 10.87 -5.73 8.86
CA PRO A 158 12.04 -5.08 9.43
C PRO A 158 13.36 -5.75 9.04
N ASN A 159 13.34 -7.03 8.66
CA ASN A 159 14.52 -7.76 8.17
C ASN A 159 14.95 -7.37 6.75
N GLY A 160 14.09 -6.64 6.01
CA GLY A 160 14.34 -6.19 4.67
C GLY A 160 13.62 -6.99 3.58
N LYS A 161 12.87 -8.01 3.92
CA LYS A 161 11.98 -8.67 2.97
C LYS A 161 10.86 -7.70 2.59
N MET A 162 10.61 -7.55 1.30
CA MET A 162 9.54 -6.69 0.76
C MET A 162 8.83 -7.44 -0.35
N SER A 163 7.54 -7.19 -0.48
CA SER A 163 6.72 -7.74 -1.55
C SER A 163 5.63 -6.76 -1.95
N ILE A 164 5.25 -6.79 -3.20
CA ILE A 164 4.06 -6.15 -3.72
C ILE A 164 2.96 -7.21 -3.79
N LEU A 165 1.83 -6.89 -3.21
CA LEU A 165 0.62 -7.69 -3.30
C LEU A 165 -0.32 -7.04 -4.33
N GLU A 166 -0.78 -7.84 -5.25
CA GLU A 166 -1.79 -7.51 -6.26
C GLU A 166 -2.92 -8.52 -6.21
N ILE A 167 -4.13 -8.14 -6.58
CA ILE A 167 -5.25 -9.06 -6.77
C ILE A 167 -5.49 -9.20 -8.26
N ILE A 168 -5.20 -10.38 -8.80
CA ILE A 168 -5.30 -10.69 -10.23
C ILE A 168 -6.29 -11.85 -10.39
N ASP A 169 -7.35 -11.64 -11.15
CA ASP A 169 -8.43 -12.63 -11.32
C ASP A 169 -8.97 -13.15 -9.96
N GLY A 170 -9.21 -12.24 -9.02
CA GLY A 170 -9.69 -12.55 -7.67
C GLY A 170 -8.65 -13.25 -6.77
N ARG A 171 -7.38 -13.37 -7.18
CA ARG A 171 -6.36 -14.11 -6.45
C ARG A 171 -5.20 -13.24 -6.02
N PRO A 172 -4.72 -13.40 -4.77
CA PRO A 172 -3.53 -12.69 -4.31
C PRO A 172 -2.28 -13.16 -5.07
N SER A 173 -1.57 -12.21 -5.66
CA SER A 173 -0.29 -12.39 -6.34
C SER A 173 0.78 -11.59 -5.61
N PHE A 174 1.92 -12.20 -5.33
CA PHE A 174 3.03 -11.57 -4.61
C PHE A 174 4.26 -11.47 -5.49
N HIS A 175 4.77 -10.26 -5.62
CA HIS A 175 5.97 -9.97 -6.38
C HIS A 175 7.06 -9.45 -5.43
N ASP A 176 8.18 -10.17 -5.37
CA ASP A 176 9.35 -9.70 -4.62
C ASP A 176 10.00 -8.58 -5.43
N SER A 177 9.80 -7.35 -5.00
CA SER A 177 10.32 -6.17 -5.68
C SER A 177 11.33 -5.42 -4.83
N TRP A 178 12.43 -5.00 -5.50
CA TRP A 178 13.49 -4.15 -4.94
C TRP A 178 13.35 -2.70 -5.38
N ILE A 179 12.28 -2.35 -6.08
CA ILE A 179 12.20 -1.18 -6.94
C ILE A 179 11.11 -0.25 -6.43
N SER A 180 11.26 1.04 -6.73
CA SER A 180 10.21 2.02 -6.50
C SER A 180 8.91 1.58 -7.18
N LEU A 181 7.83 1.58 -6.43
CA LEU A 181 6.50 1.51 -6.98
C LEU A 181 6.20 2.86 -7.62
N CYS A 182 5.89 2.86 -8.90
CA CYS A 182 5.50 4.07 -9.62
C CYS A 182 4.34 3.76 -10.56
N ASP A 183 3.26 4.51 -10.44
CA ASP A 183 2.02 4.34 -11.22
C ASP A 183 2.18 4.61 -12.72
N VAL A 184 3.34 5.10 -13.15
CA VAL A 184 3.54 5.69 -14.49
C VAL A 184 4.02 4.69 -15.53
N TYR A 185 4.45 3.51 -15.14
CA TYR A 185 5.09 2.59 -16.08
C TYR A 185 4.27 1.32 -16.29
N GLU A 186 3.77 1.17 -17.52
CA GLU A 186 3.19 -0.09 -18.01
C GLU A 186 4.24 -1.22 -18.13
N ASP A 187 5.54 -0.86 -18.12
CA ASP A 187 6.66 -1.78 -18.23
C ASP A 187 7.57 -1.69 -17.01
N PRO A 188 7.63 -2.74 -16.16
CA PRO A 188 8.49 -2.80 -14.98
C PRO A 188 9.98 -2.64 -15.29
N GLU A 189 10.44 -3.06 -16.45
CA GLU A 189 11.83 -2.91 -16.88
C GLU A 189 12.15 -1.44 -17.23
N ALA A 190 11.20 -0.73 -17.85
CA ALA A 190 11.31 0.70 -18.12
C ALA A 190 11.30 1.51 -16.81
N ALA A 191 10.44 1.17 -15.87
CA ALA A 191 10.41 1.76 -14.52
C ALA A 191 11.76 1.61 -13.81
N ARG A 192 12.33 0.41 -13.86
CA ARG A 192 13.65 0.11 -13.29
C ARG A 192 14.76 0.94 -13.93
N ALA A 193 14.78 1.01 -15.27
CA ALA A 193 15.79 1.76 -15.98
C ALA A 193 15.73 3.25 -15.68
N ASP A 194 14.51 3.81 -15.57
CA ASP A 194 14.31 5.22 -15.26
C ASP A 194 14.66 5.55 -13.81
N PHE A 195 14.30 4.69 -12.86
CA PHE A 195 14.71 4.84 -11.46
C PHE A 195 16.23 4.84 -11.29
N ILE A 196 16.93 3.91 -11.97
CA ILE A 196 18.39 3.83 -11.90
C ILE A 196 19.00 5.11 -12.50
N ARG A 197 18.48 5.59 -13.63
CA ARG A 197 18.93 6.82 -14.28
C ARG A 197 18.69 8.03 -13.38
N THR A 198 17.48 8.21 -12.88
CA THR A 198 17.07 9.35 -12.03
C THR A 198 17.84 9.34 -10.70
N SER A 199 18.02 8.17 -10.08
CA SER A 199 18.83 8.04 -8.86
C SER A 199 20.29 8.37 -9.06
N ALA A 200 20.84 8.10 -10.26
CA ALA A 200 22.20 8.47 -10.62
C ALA A 200 22.35 9.99 -10.83
N GLU A 201 21.33 10.64 -11.40
CA GLU A 201 21.28 12.08 -11.62
C GLU A 201 21.05 12.85 -10.31
N MET A 202 20.27 12.30 -9.38
CA MET A 202 20.00 12.87 -8.05
C MET A 202 21.15 12.68 -7.05
N ARG A 203 22.25 12.05 -7.43
CA ARG A 203 23.41 11.96 -6.52
C ARG A 203 23.87 13.38 -6.20
N PRO A 204 23.81 13.80 -4.93
CA PRO A 204 24.29 15.13 -4.54
C PRO A 204 25.75 15.24 -4.92
N THR A 205 26.10 16.29 -5.66
CA THR A 205 27.50 16.65 -5.96
C THR A 205 28.21 17.19 -4.73
N GLY A 206 27.63 17.06 -3.53
CA GLY A 206 28.21 17.39 -2.24
C GLY A 206 27.51 16.61 -1.13
N THR A 207 28.29 16.01 -0.27
CA THR A 207 27.90 15.08 0.79
C THR A 207 27.01 15.67 1.89
N ASP A 208 26.61 16.93 1.82
CA ASP A 208 26.08 17.65 2.98
C ASP A 208 24.61 18.05 2.90
N SER A 209 23.96 17.99 1.74
CA SER A 209 22.62 18.58 1.62
C SER A 209 21.44 17.69 2.01
N VAL A 210 21.59 16.36 1.91
CA VAL A 210 20.52 15.43 2.28
C VAL A 210 20.53 15.12 3.76
N MET A 211 21.71 15.08 4.39
CA MET A 211 21.82 14.82 5.83
C MET A 211 21.40 16.01 6.71
N GLN A 212 21.41 17.23 6.18
CA GLN A 212 20.93 18.43 6.92
C GLN A 212 19.41 18.56 7.00
N ALA A 213 18.68 17.82 6.17
CA ALA A 213 17.20 17.81 6.21
C ALA A 213 16.62 16.88 7.28
N PHE A 214 17.47 16.05 7.93
CA PHE A 214 17.05 15.04 8.93
C PHE A 214 17.66 15.28 10.34
N HIS A 215 18.13 16.51 10.61
CA HIS A 215 18.55 16.91 11.96
C HIS A 215 17.64 17.97 12.55
#